data_bd510c5cd8a228febe62dd83588dae49
#
_entry.id   bd510c5cd8a228febe62dd83588dae49
#
_cell.length_a   1.000
_cell.length_b   1.000
_cell.length_c   1.000
_cell.angle_alpha   90.00
_cell.angle_beta   90.00
_cell.angle_gamma   90.00
#
_symmetry.space_group_name_H-M   'P 1'
#
loop_
_entity.id
_entity.type
_entity.pdbx_description
1 polymer ?
#
loop_
_entity_poly.entity_id
_entity_poly.type
_entity_poly.pdbx_seq_one_letter_code
_entity_poly.pdbx_strand_id
1 'polypeptide(L)'
;MTSTPSSSQQARPLEIGDITVIDNSKLKKAVTAAALGNAMEWFDFGVYGFVAFALGKVFFPDASPAVQTIAALGTFSVPFLVRPLGGVFFGVMGDRFGRQKVLSLTIIIMAISTFCIGLIPSYASIGIWAPILLLLCKLAQGFSVGGEYTGAAIFVAEYAPDRQRGFLGSWLDFGSIAGFVLGAGLVVLLQTILLEQTFLDWGWRLPFFLAGPLGLLGLYLRHAAEETPAFTQQLEKMEKEDRDAVQERPTVSFREIFSKYRKALLICIGMVLVTNITYYMLLTFMPTYLTSSLGSVSYTHLTLPTTPYV
;
A
#
# COMPACT_ATOMS: atom_id res chain seq x y z
N MET A 1 -31.99 -19.42 -45.07
CA MET A 1 -30.52 -19.42 -45.28
C MET A 1 -29.89 -18.98 -43.99
N THR A 2 -29.50 -19.95 -43.21
CA THR A 2 -28.90 -19.77 -41.87
C THR A 2 -27.37 -19.76 -42.05
N SER A 3 -26.77 -18.59 -41.82
CA SER A 3 -25.33 -18.44 -41.79
C SER A 3 -24.79 -18.86 -40.42
N THR A 4 -24.16 -19.99 -40.35
CA THR A 4 -23.32 -20.47 -39.25
C THR A 4 -22.10 -19.54 -39.08
N PRO A 5 -21.76 -19.11 -37.83
CA PRO A 5 -20.48 -18.46 -37.60
C PRO A 5 -19.40 -19.53 -37.47
N SER A 6 -18.57 -19.68 -38.51
CA SER A 6 -17.32 -20.42 -38.44
C SER A 6 -16.22 -19.47 -37.97
N SER A 7 -15.64 -19.75 -36.84
CA SER A 7 -14.18 -19.66 -36.62
C SER A 7 -13.88 -20.30 -35.26
N SER A 8 -13.65 -21.61 -35.31
CA SER A 8 -12.81 -22.27 -34.32
C SER A 8 -11.42 -21.62 -34.40
N GLN A 9 -11.11 -20.72 -33.46
CA GLN A 9 -9.71 -20.41 -33.17
C GLN A 9 -9.07 -21.73 -32.68
N GLN A 10 -8.42 -22.41 -33.60
CA GLN A 10 -7.56 -23.55 -33.28
C GLN A 10 -6.50 -23.02 -32.31
N ALA A 11 -6.56 -23.49 -31.07
CA ALA A 11 -5.54 -23.21 -30.08
C ALA A 11 -4.19 -23.66 -30.68
N ARG A 12 -3.27 -22.71 -30.83
CA ARG A 12 -1.89 -23.00 -31.27
C ARG A 12 -1.31 -24.05 -30.31
N PRO A 13 -0.67 -25.11 -30.78
CA PRO A 13 -0.01 -26.07 -29.90
C PRO A 13 1.02 -25.33 -29.05
N LEU A 14 1.04 -25.63 -27.74
CA LEU A 14 2.02 -25.08 -26.81
C LEU A 14 3.42 -25.54 -27.27
N GLU A 15 4.28 -24.57 -27.57
CA GLU A 15 5.69 -24.81 -27.82
C GLU A 15 6.48 -24.79 -26.50
N ILE A 16 7.62 -25.48 -26.44
CA ILE A 16 8.48 -25.50 -25.23
C ILE A 16 8.87 -24.07 -24.79
N GLY A 17 8.98 -23.12 -25.74
CA GLY A 17 9.23 -21.71 -25.52
C GLY A 17 8.08 -20.96 -24.81
N ASP A 18 6.87 -21.53 -24.80
CA ASP A 18 5.71 -20.95 -24.11
C ASP A 18 5.69 -21.32 -22.60
N ILE A 19 6.58 -22.23 -22.16
CA ILE A 19 6.67 -22.70 -20.78
C ILE A 19 7.70 -21.86 -20.03
N THR A 20 7.23 -20.91 -19.24
CA THR A 20 8.10 -20.15 -18.34
C THR A 20 8.30 -20.95 -17.05
N VAL A 21 9.49 -21.54 -16.86
CA VAL A 21 9.86 -22.22 -15.63
C VAL A 21 10.32 -21.14 -14.61
N ILE A 22 9.49 -20.88 -13.63
CA ILE A 22 9.83 -19.94 -12.57
C ILE A 22 10.47 -20.72 -11.42
N ASP A 23 11.69 -20.31 -11.01
CA ASP A 23 12.34 -20.86 -9.83
C ASP A 23 11.54 -20.51 -8.57
N ASN A 24 11.18 -21.51 -7.78
CA ASN A 24 10.45 -21.35 -6.52
C ASN A 24 11.16 -20.42 -5.53
N SER A 25 12.50 -20.34 -5.57
CA SER A 25 13.27 -19.42 -4.72
C SER A 25 13.03 -17.96 -5.14
N LYS A 26 13.05 -17.69 -6.44
CA LYS A 26 12.76 -16.35 -7.00
C LYS A 26 11.32 -15.93 -6.73
N LEU A 27 10.37 -16.85 -6.89
CA LEU A 27 8.96 -16.62 -6.60
C LEU A 27 8.75 -16.24 -5.12
N LYS A 28 9.33 -17.01 -4.19
CA LYS A 28 9.24 -16.69 -2.75
C LYS A 28 9.82 -15.32 -2.43
N LYS A 29 11.00 -15.00 -2.97
CA LYS A 29 11.63 -13.67 -2.77
C LYS A 29 10.75 -12.54 -3.30
N ALA A 30 10.19 -12.68 -4.49
CA ALA A 30 9.31 -11.70 -5.11
C ALA A 30 8.04 -11.44 -4.26
N VAL A 31 7.36 -12.51 -3.86
CA VAL A 31 6.15 -12.43 -3.02
C VAL A 31 6.46 -11.84 -1.64
N THR A 32 7.57 -12.27 -1.00
CA THR A 32 7.97 -11.73 0.30
C THR A 32 8.32 -10.25 0.21
N ALA A 33 9.06 -9.83 -0.82
CA ALA A 33 9.39 -8.43 -1.04
C ALA A 33 8.15 -7.57 -1.26
N ALA A 34 7.17 -8.06 -2.03
CA ALA A 34 5.91 -7.38 -2.27
C ALA A 34 5.06 -7.28 -0.99
N ALA A 35 4.94 -8.37 -0.23
CA ALA A 35 4.19 -8.39 1.03
C ALA A 35 4.82 -7.48 2.10
N LEU A 36 6.16 -7.42 2.19
CA LEU A 36 6.85 -6.53 3.12
C LEU A 36 6.72 -5.06 2.74
N GLY A 37 6.79 -4.72 1.44
CA GLY A 37 6.51 -3.36 1.00
C GLY A 37 5.12 -2.90 1.44
N ASN A 38 4.13 -3.73 1.20
CA ASN A 38 2.76 -3.45 1.62
C ASN A 38 2.61 -3.40 3.15
N ALA A 39 3.32 -4.27 3.89
CA ALA A 39 3.33 -4.24 5.35
C ALA A 39 3.89 -2.93 5.91
N MET A 40 4.87 -2.32 5.25
CA MET A 40 5.43 -1.03 5.66
C MET A 40 4.43 0.12 5.51
N GLU A 41 3.63 0.13 4.44
CA GLU A 41 2.56 1.10 4.26
C GLU A 41 1.56 1.02 5.41
N TRP A 42 1.09 -0.18 5.71
CA TRP A 42 0.09 -0.40 6.75
C TRP A 42 0.65 -0.26 8.17
N PHE A 43 1.94 -0.50 8.35
CA PHE A 43 2.65 -0.15 9.60
C PHE A 43 2.56 1.36 9.88
N ASP A 44 2.84 2.21 8.87
CA ASP A 44 2.70 3.67 9.03
C ASP A 44 1.25 4.06 9.38
N PHE A 45 0.26 3.40 8.79
CA PHE A 45 -1.15 3.64 9.13
C PHE A 45 -1.49 3.23 10.57
N GLY A 46 -1.01 2.06 11.00
CA GLY A 46 -1.15 1.61 12.38
C GLY A 46 -0.49 2.58 13.34
N VAL A 47 0.75 2.97 13.09
CA VAL A 47 1.46 3.97 13.90
C VAL A 47 0.68 5.26 13.96
N TYR A 48 0.36 5.85 12.81
CA TYR A 48 -0.27 7.18 12.77
C TYR A 48 -1.64 7.19 13.45
N GLY A 49 -2.47 6.18 13.22
CA GLY A 49 -3.78 6.07 13.85
C GLY A 49 -3.71 6.11 15.38
N PHE A 50 -2.71 5.45 15.96
CA PHE A 50 -2.55 5.34 17.40
C PHE A 50 -1.72 6.48 18.04
N VAL A 51 -0.89 7.20 17.26
CA VAL A 51 -0.19 8.41 17.74
C VAL A 51 -0.93 9.70 17.41
N ALA A 52 -2.07 9.67 16.72
CA ALA A 52 -2.78 10.85 16.24
C ALA A 52 -3.08 11.87 17.36
N PHE A 53 -3.45 11.39 18.55
CA PHE A 53 -3.67 12.27 19.71
C PHE A 53 -2.40 13.00 20.16
N ALA A 54 -1.26 12.31 20.16
CA ALA A 54 0.02 12.92 20.51
C ALA A 54 0.47 13.94 19.46
N LEU A 55 0.31 13.60 18.16
CA LEU A 55 0.58 14.52 17.06
C LEU A 55 -0.32 15.77 17.14
N GLY A 56 -1.59 15.60 17.52
CA GLY A 56 -2.50 16.71 17.77
C GLY A 56 -1.96 17.68 18.83
N LYS A 57 -1.51 17.16 19.98
CA LYS A 57 -0.93 17.95 21.07
C LYS A 57 0.40 18.61 20.69
N VAL A 58 1.26 17.90 19.95
CA VAL A 58 2.63 18.35 19.61
C VAL A 58 2.63 19.38 18.47
N PHE A 59 1.75 19.20 17.47
CA PHE A 59 1.74 20.02 16.26
C PHE A 59 0.65 21.10 16.24
N PHE A 60 -0.36 20.99 17.11
CA PHE A 60 -1.49 21.93 17.18
C PHE A 60 -1.81 22.32 18.64
N PRO A 61 -0.82 22.78 19.45
CA PRO A 61 -0.98 22.96 20.90
C PRO A 61 -2.03 24.01 21.26
N ASP A 62 -2.18 25.06 20.46
CA ASP A 62 -3.10 26.18 20.69
C ASP A 62 -4.56 25.86 20.36
N ALA A 63 -4.83 24.68 19.77
CA ALA A 63 -6.16 24.28 19.38
C ALA A 63 -6.88 23.54 20.55
N SER A 64 -8.21 23.58 20.55
CA SER A 64 -8.97 22.77 21.48
C SER A 64 -8.75 21.25 21.22
N PRO A 65 -8.91 20.37 22.22
CA PRO A 65 -8.66 18.93 22.04
C PRO A 65 -9.41 18.29 20.85
N ALA A 66 -10.64 18.73 20.60
CA ALA A 66 -11.42 18.28 19.45
C ALA A 66 -10.77 18.72 18.13
N VAL A 67 -10.33 19.97 18.04
CA VAL A 67 -9.66 20.51 16.85
C VAL A 67 -8.29 19.87 16.65
N GLN A 68 -7.53 19.59 17.71
CA GLN A 68 -6.26 18.84 17.64
C GLN A 68 -6.46 17.47 16.99
N THR A 69 -7.47 16.73 17.44
CA THR A 69 -7.80 15.41 16.88
C THR A 69 -8.23 15.52 15.42
N ILE A 70 -9.12 16.48 15.09
CA ILE A 70 -9.57 16.71 13.71
C ILE A 70 -8.39 17.10 12.81
N ALA A 71 -7.49 17.97 13.26
CA ALA A 71 -6.33 18.40 12.48
C ALA A 71 -5.35 17.23 12.23
N ALA A 72 -5.08 16.41 13.25
CA ALA A 72 -4.24 15.23 13.11
C ALA A 72 -4.85 14.20 12.13
N LEU A 73 -6.13 13.88 12.28
CA LEU A 73 -6.85 12.96 11.39
C LEU A 73 -7.04 13.57 9.98
N GLY A 74 -7.23 14.88 9.88
CA GLY A 74 -7.26 15.59 8.60
C GLY A 74 -5.94 15.45 7.85
N THR A 75 -4.82 15.67 8.54
CA THR A 75 -3.47 15.47 7.98
C THR A 75 -3.24 14.01 7.55
N PHE A 76 -3.81 13.04 8.26
CA PHE A 76 -3.81 11.63 7.84
C PHE A 76 -4.61 11.38 6.57
N SER A 77 -5.69 12.12 6.37
CA SER A 77 -6.61 11.92 5.24
C SER A 77 -6.12 12.56 3.94
N VAL A 78 -5.34 13.64 4.01
CA VAL A 78 -4.84 14.38 2.83
C VAL A 78 -4.05 13.50 1.84
N PRO A 79 -3.18 12.56 2.26
CA PRO A 79 -2.50 11.64 1.37
C PRO A 79 -3.42 10.89 0.39
N PHE A 80 -4.63 10.55 0.80
CA PHE A 80 -5.58 9.82 -0.06
C PHE A 80 -5.99 10.62 -1.29
N LEU A 81 -5.98 11.96 -1.23
CA LEU A 81 -6.28 12.83 -2.36
C LEU A 81 -5.16 12.82 -3.41
N VAL A 82 -3.93 12.55 -3.00
CA VAL A 82 -2.75 12.56 -3.89
C VAL A 82 -2.45 11.17 -4.46
N ARG A 83 -2.95 10.10 -3.83
CA ARG A 83 -2.75 8.71 -4.29
C ARG A 83 -3.10 8.47 -5.76
N PRO A 84 -4.24 8.95 -6.30
CA PRO A 84 -4.55 8.75 -7.71
C PRO A 84 -3.50 9.33 -8.65
N LEU A 85 -2.93 10.51 -8.29
CA LEU A 85 -1.85 11.13 -9.06
C LEU A 85 -0.58 10.29 -9.02
N GLY A 86 -0.22 9.78 -7.84
CA GLY A 86 0.89 8.85 -7.67
C GLY A 86 0.68 7.56 -8.45
N GLY A 87 -0.53 6.98 -8.42
CA GLY A 87 -0.89 5.79 -9.17
C GLY A 87 -0.70 5.94 -10.68
N VAL A 88 -1.15 7.05 -11.24
CA VAL A 88 -0.95 7.37 -12.66
C VAL A 88 0.54 7.56 -12.97
N PHE A 89 1.26 8.33 -12.16
CA PHE A 89 2.67 8.64 -12.37
C PHE A 89 3.55 7.38 -12.28
N PHE A 90 3.45 6.64 -11.19
CA PHE A 90 4.25 5.43 -10.97
C PHE A 90 3.79 4.26 -11.84
N GLY A 91 2.51 4.20 -12.23
CA GLY A 91 2.00 3.21 -13.19
C GLY A 91 2.69 3.36 -14.55
N VAL A 92 2.64 4.55 -15.13
CA VAL A 92 3.32 4.85 -16.41
C VAL A 92 4.84 4.64 -16.30
N MET A 93 5.43 5.02 -15.17
CA MET A 93 6.86 4.82 -14.95
C MET A 93 7.21 3.33 -14.84
N GLY A 94 6.36 2.51 -14.20
CA GLY A 94 6.53 1.06 -14.10
C GLY A 94 6.49 0.36 -15.45
N ASP A 95 5.60 0.79 -16.33
CA ASP A 95 5.50 0.25 -17.68
C ASP A 95 6.69 0.64 -18.58
N ARG A 96 7.38 1.75 -18.27
CA ARG A 96 8.54 2.23 -19.03
C ARG A 96 9.88 1.72 -18.51
N PHE A 97 10.08 1.72 -17.20
CA PHE A 97 11.38 1.48 -16.56
C PHE A 97 11.48 0.15 -15.83
N GLY A 98 10.38 -0.59 -15.79
CA GLY A 98 10.26 -1.84 -15.05
C GLY A 98 9.60 -1.67 -13.68
N ARG A 99 8.84 -2.67 -13.29
CA ARG A 99 8.03 -2.62 -12.05
C ARG A 99 8.89 -2.69 -10.80
N GLN A 100 9.94 -3.52 -10.81
CA GLN A 100 10.86 -3.66 -9.67
C GLN A 100 11.52 -2.34 -9.29
N LYS A 101 12.03 -1.58 -10.27
CA LYS A 101 12.71 -0.30 -10.03
C LYS A 101 11.76 0.74 -9.44
N VAL A 102 10.55 0.83 -9.98
CA VAL A 102 9.54 1.79 -9.52
C VAL A 102 9.06 1.45 -8.12
N LEU A 103 8.79 0.17 -7.84
CA LEU A 103 8.42 -0.28 -6.51
C LEU A 103 9.55 -0.06 -5.47
N SER A 104 10.82 -0.14 -5.89
CA SER A 104 11.94 0.21 -5.02
C SER A 104 11.98 1.70 -4.71
N LEU A 105 11.70 2.54 -5.70
CA LEU A 105 11.66 4.00 -5.53
C LEU A 105 10.50 4.41 -4.61
N THR A 106 9.32 3.81 -4.75
CA THR A 106 8.17 4.12 -3.89
C THR A 106 8.44 3.78 -2.42
N ILE A 107 9.08 2.63 -2.14
CA ILE A 107 9.50 2.27 -0.77
C ILE A 107 10.51 3.27 -0.21
N ILE A 108 11.48 3.72 -1.00
CA ILE A 108 12.48 4.71 -0.55
C ILE A 108 11.78 6.01 -0.15
N ILE A 109 10.91 6.53 -1.02
CA ILE A 109 10.17 7.77 -0.75
C ILE A 109 9.34 7.63 0.52
N MET A 110 8.61 6.50 0.67
CA MET A 110 7.79 6.23 1.83
C MET A 110 8.62 6.14 3.10
N ALA A 111 9.71 5.35 3.10
CA ALA A 111 10.56 5.16 4.26
C ALA A 111 11.23 6.47 4.71
N ILE A 112 11.74 7.26 3.77
CA ILE A 112 12.34 8.58 4.07
C ILE A 112 11.26 9.51 4.63
N SER A 113 10.10 9.59 4.01
CA SER A 113 9.02 10.46 4.48
C SER A 113 8.54 10.08 5.87
N THR A 114 8.36 8.79 6.15
CA THR A 114 7.97 8.29 7.48
C THR A 114 9.06 8.59 8.52
N PHE A 115 10.32 8.31 8.21
CA PHE A 115 11.45 8.61 9.10
C PHE A 115 11.56 10.11 9.40
N CYS A 116 11.37 10.96 8.38
CA CYS A 116 11.40 12.42 8.53
C CYS A 116 10.30 12.93 9.46
N ILE A 117 9.13 12.29 9.54
CA ILE A 117 8.08 12.68 10.52
C ILE A 117 8.64 12.62 11.94
N GLY A 118 9.42 11.57 12.27
CA GLY A 118 10.06 11.44 13.58
C GLY A 118 11.09 12.53 13.89
N LEU A 119 11.68 13.16 12.86
CA LEU A 119 12.68 14.22 13.01
C LEU A 119 12.06 15.62 13.13
N ILE A 120 10.77 15.81 12.82
CA ILE A 120 10.13 17.13 12.85
C ILE A 120 10.15 17.68 14.28
N PRO A 121 10.69 18.90 14.51
CA PRO A 121 10.57 19.55 15.81
C PRO A 121 9.12 19.87 16.14
N SER A 122 8.83 20.05 17.43
CA SER A 122 7.50 20.42 17.89
C SER A 122 7.11 21.84 17.46
N TYR A 123 5.82 22.15 17.50
CA TYR A 123 5.30 23.50 17.26
C TYR A 123 5.96 24.56 18.15
N ALA A 124 6.25 24.21 19.40
CA ALA A 124 6.94 25.12 20.32
C ALA A 124 8.34 25.54 19.84
N SER A 125 8.99 24.73 18.99
CA SER A 125 10.34 25.00 18.49
C SER A 125 10.34 25.79 17.17
N ILE A 126 9.49 25.42 16.21
CA ILE A 126 9.50 25.95 14.85
C ILE A 126 8.14 26.53 14.39
N GLY A 127 7.19 26.63 15.30
CA GLY A 127 5.86 27.23 15.02
C GLY A 127 5.11 26.52 13.90
N ILE A 128 4.50 27.31 13.02
CA ILE A 128 3.66 26.83 11.91
C ILE A 128 4.39 25.88 10.93
N TRP A 129 5.72 25.93 10.90
CA TRP A 129 6.50 25.03 10.04
C TRP A 129 6.36 23.58 10.44
N ALA A 130 6.10 23.29 11.72
CA ALA A 130 5.93 21.91 12.20
C ALA A 130 4.75 21.18 11.50
N PRO A 131 3.50 21.68 11.54
CA PRO A 131 2.41 21.04 10.81
C PRO A 131 2.56 21.10 9.29
N ILE A 132 3.22 22.12 8.73
CA ILE A 132 3.50 22.18 7.28
C ILE A 132 4.45 21.05 6.87
N LEU A 133 5.54 20.83 7.60
CA LEU A 133 6.48 19.73 7.33
C LEU A 133 5.81 18.38 7.50
N LEU A 134 4.97 18.21 8.52
CA LEU A 134 4.17 17.00 8.69
C LEU A 134 3.27 16.74 7.48
N LEU A 135 2.57 17.76 7.00
CA LEU A 135 1.72 17.66 5.83
C LEU A 135 2.52 17.32 4.57
N LEU A 136 3.68 17.94 4.35
CA LEU A 136 4.56 17.63 3.22
C LEU A 136 5.07 16.19 3.25
N CYS A 137 5.49 15.69 4.40
CA CYS A 137 5.86 14.28 4.56
C CYS A 137 4.68 13.35 4.23
N LYS A 138 3.48 13.68 4.71
CA LYS A 138 2.27 12.92 4.43
C LYS A 138 1.87 12.96 2.94
N LEU A 139 1.99 14.09 2.28
CA LEU A 139 1.77 14.20 0.83
C LEU A 139 2.75 13.34 0.03
N ALA A 140 4.04 13.36 0.40
CA ALA A 140 5.06 12.53 -0.24
C ALA A 140 4.78 11.03 -0.05
N GLN A 141 4.37 10.62 1.17
CA GLN A 141 3.91 9.27 1.44
C GLN A 141 2.71 8.89 0.54
N GLY A 142 1.65 9.72 0.54
CA GLY A 142 0.45 9.45 -0.24
C GLY A 142 0.72 9.34 -1.73
N PHE A 143 1.61 10.18 -2.25
CA PHE A 143 2.02 10.13 -3.66
C PHE A 143 2.76 8.81 -3.97
N SER A 144 3.71 8.39 -3.12
CA SER A 144 4.47 7.16 -3.35
C SER A 144 3.60 5.90 -3.29
N VAL A 145 2.70 5.84 -2.30
CA VAL A 145 1.82 4.69 -2.07
C VAL A 145 0.80 4.48 -3.20
N GLY A 146 0.43 5.54 -3.94
CA GLY A 146 -0.57 5.46 -5.00
C GLY A 146 -0.31 4.38 -6.06
N GLY A 147 0.98 4.08 -6.33
CA GLY A 147 1.37 3.02 -7.28
C GLY A 147 1.79 1.70 -6.63
N GLU A 148 1.96 1.66 -5.31
CA GLU A 148 2.62 0.53 -4.65
C GLU A 148 1.75 -0.72 -4.58
N TYR A 149 0.56 -0.65 -4.01
CA TYR A 149 -0.32 -1.83 -3.88
C TYR A 149 -0.66 -2.44 -5.24
N THR A 150 -1.10 -1.63 -6.19
CA THR A 150 -1.45 -2.11 -7.54
C THR A 150 -0.22 -2.65 -8.27
N GLY A 151 0.91 -1.95 -8.18
CA GLY A 151 2.18 -2.40 -8.75
C GLY A 151 2.65 -3.73 -8.14
N ALA A 152 2.56 -3.88 -6.82
CA ALA A 152 2.90 -5.11 -6.12
C ALA A 152 1.95 -6.27 -6.48
N ALA A 153 0.64 -6.00 -6.61
CA ALA A 153 -0.34 -7.00 -7.01
C ALA A 153 -0.08 -7.51 -8.43
N ILE A 154 0.22 -6.61 -9.37
CA ILE A 154 0.57 -6.99 -10.74
C ILE A 154 1.90 -7.76 -10.75
N PHE A 155 2.91 -7.29 -10.01
CA PHE A 155 4.20 -7.94 -9.90
C PHE A 155 4.06 -9.39 -9.40
N VAL A 156 3.28 -9.61 -8.34
CA VAL A 156 2.99 -10.96 -7.84
C VAL A 156 2.21 -11.78 -8.86
N ALA A 157 1.21 -11.19 -9.54
CA ALA A 157 0.41 -11.88 -10.53
C ALA A 157 1.21 -12.32 -11.77
N GLU A 158 2.23 -11.55 -12.17
CA GLU A 158 3.13 -11.86 -13.29
C GLU A 158 4.13 -12.98 -12.94
N TYR A 159 4.53 -13.08 -11.65
CA TYR A 159 5.41 -14.14 -11.16
C TYR A 159 4.67 -15.42 -10.80
N ALA A 160 3.41 -15.33 -10.39
CA ALA A 160 2.68 -16.44 -9.82
C ALA A 160 2.17 -17.43 -10.89
N PRO A 161 2.36 -18.74 -10.70
CA PRO A 161 1.68 -19.75 -11.51
C PRO A 161 0.16 -19.60 -11.40
N ASP A 162 -0.58 -19.85 -12.50
CA ASP A 162 -2.04 -19.64 -12.56
C ASP A 162 -2.81 -20.29 -11.42
N ARG A 163 -2.44 -21.53 -11.05
CA ARG A 163 -3.10 -22.29 -9.98
C ARG A 163 -2.85 -21.72 -8.57
N GLN A 164 -1.78 -20.94 -8.37
CA GLN A 164 -1.38 -20.41 -7.07
C GLN A 164 -1.51 -18.88 -6.99
N ARG A 165 -1.95 -18.22 -8.07
CA ARG A 165 -1.99 -16.75 -8.17
C ARG A 165 -2.80 -16.12 -7.04
N GLY A 166 -3.98 -16.66 -6.72
CA GLY A 166 -4.81 -16.16 -5.62
C GLY A 166 -4.15 -16.35 -4.25
N PHE A 167 -3.56 -17.53 -3.99
CA PHE A 167 -2.86 -17.79 -2.73
C PHE A 167 -1.63 -16.88 -2.56
N LEU A 168 -0.83 -16.71 -3.60
CA LEU A 168 0.35 -15.86 -3.52
C LEU A 168 -0.02 -14.37 -3.45
N GLY A 169 -1.12 -13.96 -4.09
CA GLY A 169 -1.68 -12.62 -3.97
C GLY A 169 -2.17 -12.30 -2.56
N SER A 170 -2.75 -13.27 -1.84
CA SER A 170 -3.23 -13.06 -0.47
C SER A 170 -2.12 -12.72 0.55
N TRP A 171 -0.85 -12.98 0.23
CA TRP A 171 0.28 -12.54 1.06
C TRP A 171 0.41 -11.01 1.12
N LEU A 172 -0.11 -10.30 0.13
CA LEU A 172 -0.16 -8.82 0.18
C LEU A 172 -1.13 -8.36 1.27
N ASP A 173 -2.32 -8.95 1.34
CA ASP A 173 -3.31 -8.62 2.36
C ASP A 173 -2.85 -9.07 3.75
N PHE A 174 -2.22 -10.24 3.84
CA PHE A 174 -1.56 -10.67 5.08
C PHE A 174 -0.51 -9.65 5.53
N GLY A 175 0.33 -9.15 4.60
CA GLY A 175 1.30 -8.09 4.86
C GLY A 175 0.63 -6.83 5.41
N SER A 176 -0.49 -6.41 4.81
CA SER A 176 -1.27 -5.24 5.27
C SER A 176 -1.69 -5.38 6.74
N ILE A 177 -2.36 -6.47 7.07
CA ILE A 177 -2.86 -6.72 8.43
C ILE A 177 -1.70 -6.84 9.42
N ALA A 178 -0.67 -7.60 9.08
CA ALA A 178 0.51 -7.77 9.93
C ALA A 178 1.21 -6.43 10.18
N GLY A 179 1.39 -5.62 9.14
CA GLY A 179 1.98 -4.28 9.24
C GLY A 179 1.18 -3.38 10.16
N PHE A 180 -0.15 -3.30 9.96
CA PHE A 180 -1.03 -2.50 10.81
C PHE A 180 -0.96 -2.93 12.29
N VAL A 181 -1.06 -4.23 12.56
CA VAL A 181 -1.00 -4.78 13.93
C VAL A 181 0.35 -4.49 14.59
N LEU A 182 1.45 -4.64 13.83
CA LEU A 182 2.79 -4.32 14.35
C LEU A 182 2.95 -2.83 14.66
N GLY A 183 2.47 -1.94 13.79
CA GLY A 183 2.51 -0.50 14.01
C GLY A 183 1.67 -0.07 15.21
N ALA A 184 0.41 -0.47 15.25
CA ALA A 184 -0.50 -0.19 16.35
C ALA A 184 0.01 -0.80 17.67
N GLY A 185 0.43 -2.07 17.63
CA GLY A 185 0.94 -2.79 18.80
C GLY A 185 2.20 -2.15 19.38
N LEU A 186 3.11 -1.67 18.53
CA LEU A 186 4.29 -0.94 18.97
C LEU A 186 3.92 0.36 19.70
N VAL A 187 2.98 1.13 19.16
CA VAL A 187 2.53 2.37 19.81
C VAL A 187 1.86 2.07 21.16
N VAL A 188 0.97 1.08 21.21
CA VAL A 188 0.32 0.66 22.47
C VAL A 188 1.38 0.20 23.48
N LEU A 189 2.36 -0.58 23.07
CA LEU A 189 3.46 -1.02 23.94
C LEU A 189 4.24 0.17 24.49
N LEU A 190 4.57 1.16 23.67
CA LEU A 190 5.27 2.36 24.12
C LEU A 190 4.42 3.18 25.09
N GLN A 191 3.12 3.30 24.86
CA GLN A 191 2.19 3.99 25.74
C GLN A 191 2.01 3.29 27.11
N THR A 192 2.18 1.97 27.15
CA THR A 192 2.11 1.21 28.41
C THR A 192 3.40 1.25 29.23
N ILE A 193 4.55 1.35 28.56
CA ILE A 193 5.88 1.35 29.21
C ILE A 193 6.31 2.78 29.59
N LEU A 194 6.01 3.77 28.75
CA LEU A 194 6.41 5.16 28.98
C LEU A 194 5.32 5.92 29.72
N LEU A 195 5.74 6.82 30.61
CA LEU A 195 4.84 7.81 31.17
C LEU A 195 4.25 8.70 30.06
N GLU A 196 3.01 9.12 30.20
CA GLU A 196 2.33 9.95 29.19
C GLU A 196 3.17 11.17 28.78
N GLN A 197 3.76 11.86 29.76
CA GLN A 197 4.61 13.01 29.46
C GLN A 197 5.82 12.62 28.61
N THR A 198 6.52 11.56 28.96
CA THR A 198 7.69 11.06 28.21
C THR A 198 7.29 10.63 26.80
N PHE A 199 6.13 10.00 26.65
CA PHE A 199 5.59 9.63 25.35
C PHE A 199 5.30 10.86 24.48
N LEU A 200 4.69 11.93 25.06
CA LEU A 200 4.41 13.17 24.36
C LEU A 200 5.67 13.97 24.01
N ASP A 201 6.68 13.94 24.88
CA ASP A 201 7.93 14.69 24.64
C ASP A 201 8.74 14.11 23.50
N TRP A 202 8.92 12.79 23.47
CA TRP A 202 9.76 12.14 22.46
C TRP A 202 9.33 10.73 22.06
N GLY A 203 8.62 9.98 22.92
CA GLY A 203 8.32 8.56 22.71
C GLY A 203 7.53 8.28 21.42
N TRP A 204 6.68 9.17 21.01
CA TRP A 204 5.91 9.07 19.77
C TRP A 204 6.77 9.04 18.49
N ARG A 205 8.03 9.47 18.55
CA ARG A 205 8.97 9.48 17.44
C ARG A 205 9.54 8.09 17.12
N LEU A 206 9.63 7.22 18.13
CA LEU A 206 10.27 5.91 17.99
C LEU A 206 9.68 5.04 16.88
N PRO A 207 8.35 4.91 16.74
CA PRO A 207 7.77 4.13 15.66
C PRO A 207 8.15 4.67 14.27
N PHE A 208 8.27 5.99 14.11
CA PHE A 208 8.67 6.60 12.85
C PHE A 208 10.16 6.33 12.54
N PHE A 209 11.02 6.31 13.53
CA PHE A 209 12.43 5.97 13.33
C PHE A 209 12.62 4.51 12.92
N LEU A 210 11.77 3.59 13.37
CA LEU A 210 11.80 2.20 12.93
C LEU A 210 11.44 2.02 11.46
N ALA A 211 10.74 2.95 10.85
CA ALA A 211 10.48 2.94 9.41
C ALA A 211 11.76 3.01 8.57
N GLY A 212 12.83 3.64 9.06
CA GLY A 212 14.13 3.68 8.38
C GLY A 212 14.73 2.28 8.16
N PRO A 213 15.04 1.52 9.21
CA PRO A 213 15.52 0.15 9.10
C PRO A 213 14.58 -0.77 8.32
N LEU A 214 13.25 -0.66 8.53
CA LEU A 214 12.27 -1.43 7.77
C LEU A 214 12.32 -1.09 6.28
N GLY A 215 12.48 0.20 5.94
CA GLY A 215 12.65 0.65 4.56
C GLY A 215 13.89 0.10 3.89
N LEU A 216 15.02 0.08 4.62
CA LEU A 216 16.26 -0.52 4.12
C LEU A 216 16.10 -2.03 3.90
N LEU A 217 15.42 -2.73 4.79
CA LEU A 217 15.10 -4.15 4.62
C LEU A 217 14.22 -4.38 3.40
N GLY A 218 13.14 -3.58 3.24
CA GLY A 218 12.26 -3.65 2.08
C GLY A 218 13.01 -3.40 0.77
N LEU A 219 13.87 -2.39 0.75
CA LEU A 219 14.73 -2.07 -0.40
C LEU A 219 15.70 -3.22 -0.73
N TYR A 220 16.37 -3.78 0.28
CA TYR A 220 17.27 -4.92 0.10
C TYR A 220 16.55 -6.12 -0.53
N LEU A 221 15.36 -6.46 -0.03
CA LEU A 221 14.59 -7.59 -0.55
C LEU A 221 14.08 -7.33 -1.96
N ARG A 222 13.72 -6.10 -2.29
CA ARG A 222 13.31 -5.73 -3.65
C ARG A 222 14.50 -5.72 -4.63
N HIS A 223 15.67 -5.33 -4.21
CA HIS A 223 16.88 -5.46 -5.03
C HIS A 223 17.27 -6.93 -5.27
N ALA A 224 16.97 -7.80 -4.30
CA ALA A 224 17.18 -9.23 -4.44
C ALA A 224 16.12 -9.95 -5.30
N ALA A 225 14.98 -9.29 -5.58
CA ALA A 225 13.98 -9.76 -6.53
C ALA A 225 14.37 -9.30 -7.95
N GLU A 226 14.35 -10.18 -8.92
CA GLU A 226 14.58 -9.85 -10.32
C GLU A 226 13.36 -9.17 -10.94
N GLU A 227 13.52 -8.54 -12.12
CA GLU A 227 12.41 -7.97 -12.87
C GLU A 227 11.47 -9.08 -13.38
N THR A 228 10.21 -8.76 -13.63
CA THR A 228 9.21 -9.77 -14.03
C THR A 228 9.55 -10.41 -15.37
N PRO A 229 9.34 -11.74 -15.50
CA PRO A 229 9.56 -12.44 -16.77
C PRO A 229 8.74 -11.84 -17.92
N ALA A 230 7.52 -11.38 -17.63
CA ALA A 230 6.66 -10.75 -18.62
C ALA A 230 7.26 -9.45 -19.15
N PHE A 231 7.84 -8.61 -18.30
CA PHE A 231 8.51 -7.37 -18.69
C PHE A 231 9.79 -7.64 -19.48
N THR A 232 10.58 -8.63 -19.06
CA THR A 232 11.81 -9.02 -19.76
C THR A 232 11.52 -9.53 -21.16
N GLN A 233 10.52 -10.41 -21.33
CA GLN A 233 10.08 -10.89 -22.64
C GLN A 233 9.54 -9.76 -23.53
N GLN A 234 8.86 -8.77 -22.94
CA GLN A 234 8.39 -7.61 -23.68
C GLN A 234 9.56 -6.76 -24.17
N LEU A 235 10.59 -6.55 -23.35
CA LEU A 235 11.82 -5.85 -23.78
C LEU A 235 12.53 -6.58 -24.89
N GLU A 236 12.70 -7.90 -24.80
CA GLU A 236 13.34 -8.71 -25.84
C GLU A 236 12.57 -8.67 -27.17
N LYS A 237 11.24 -8.67 -27.13
CA LYS A 237 10.40 -8.50 -28.32
C LYS A 237 10.59 -7.12 -28.94
N MET A 238 10.63 -6.06 -28.11
CA MET A 238 10.86 -4.70 -28.58
C MET A 238 12.24 -4.51 -29.19
N GLU A 239 13.30 -5.10 -28.59
CA GLU A 239 14.65 -5.06 -29.18
C GLU A 239 14.76 -5.79 -30.50
N LYS A 240 13.94 -6.84 -30.73
CA LYS A 240 13.86 -7.53 -32.00
C LYS A 240 13.08 -6.72 -33.05
N GLU A 241 12.01 -6.05 -32.63
CA GLU A 241 11.20 -5.18 -33.48
C GLU A 241 11.90 -3.85 -33.85
N ASP A 242 12.66 -3.24 -32.91
CA ASP A 242 13.44 -2.01 -33.14
C ASP A 242 14.60 -2.20 -34.13
N ARG A 243 14.97 -3.45 -34.46
CA ARG A 243 15.92 -3.70 -35.55
C ARG A 243 15.29 -3.55 -36.92
N ASP A 244 13.96 -3.64 -37.03
CA ASP A 244 13.26 -3.65 -38.32
C ASP A 244 12.34 -2.43 -38.57
N ALA A 245 12.02 -1.61 -37.54
CA ALA A 245 11.21 -0.40 -37.76
C ALA A 245 11.32 0.59 -36.59
N VAL A 246 11.62 1.85 -36.93
CA VAL A 246 11.37 3.04 -36.06
C VAL A 246 9.86 3.23 -35.97
N GLN A 247 9.19 2.48 -35.12
CA GLN A 247 7.77 2.66 -34.85
C GLN A 247 7.56 3.17 -33.45
N GLU A 248 6.87 4.31 -33.37
CA GLU A 248 6.48 4.95 -32.08
C GLU A 248 5.77 3.93 -31.20
N ARG A 249 6.20 3.83 -29.95
CA ARG A 249 5.58 2.97 -28.93
C ARG A 249 4.09 3.28 -28.86
N PRO A 250 3.19 2.30 -28.99
CA PRO A 250 1.76 2.55 -28.84
C PRO A 250 1.48 2.90 -27.38
N THR A 251 1.50 4.18 -27.07
CA THR A 251 1.00 4.68 -25.80
C THR A 251 -0.51 4.60 -25.84
N VAL A 252 -1.08 3.63 -25.13
CA VAL A 252 -2.53 3.53 -25.01
C VAL A 252 -3.03 4.82 -24.37
N SER A 253 -3.80 5.59 -25.15
CA SER A 253 -4.34 6.86 -24.66
C SER A 253 -5.36 6.61 -23.55
N PHE A 254 -5.37 7.45 -22.52
CA PHE A 254 -6.43 7.42 -21.48
C PHE A 254 -7.84 7.42 -22.09
N ARG A 255 -8.04 8.15 -23.18
CA ARG A 255 -9.32 8.17 -23.90
C ARG A 255 -9.69 6.79 -24.47
N GLU A 256 -8.73 6.03 -24.94
CA GLU A 256 -8.95 4.67 -25.45
C GLU A 256 -9.32 3.70 -24.33
N ILE A 257 -8.67 3.78 -23.17
CA ILE A 257 -8.99 2.98 -21.97
C ILE A 257 -10.44 3.24 -21.55
N PHE A 258 -10.84 4.50 -21.42
CA PHE A 258 -12.21 4.88 -21.01
C PHE A 258 -13.26 4.53 -22.08
N SER A 259 -12.92 4.53 -23.36
CA SER A 259 -13.86 4.20 -24.44
C SER A 259 -14.00 2.68 -24.63
N LYS A 260 -12.89 1.97 -24.79
CA LYS A 260 -12.85 0.55 -25.17
C LYS A 260 -13.05 -0.40 -23.99
N TYR A 261 -12.50 -0.04 -22.81
CA TYR A 261 -12.49 -0.91 -21.63
C TYR A 261 -13.45 -0.45 -20.51
N ARG A 262 -14.42 0.43 -20.81
CA ARG A 262 -15.35 1.01 -19.82
C ARG A 262 -16.08 -0.03 -18.95
N LYS A 263 -16.48 -1.17 -19.53
CA LYS A 263 -17.17 -2.25 -18.81
C LYS A 263 -16.24 -2.93 -17.79
N ALA A 264 -15.02 -3.25 -18.20
CA ALA A 264 -14.03 -3.84 -17.30
C ALA A 264 -13.65 -2.86 -16.19
N LEU A 265 -13.50 -1.57 -16.52
CA LEU A 265 -13.21 -0.51 -15.56
C LEU A 265 -14.34 -0.39 -14.50
N LEU A 266 -15.59 -0.37 -14.91
CA LEU A 266 -16.74 -0.30 -13.99
C LEU A 266 -16.83 -1.53 -13.09
N ILE A 267 -16.57 -2.73 -13.61
CA ILE A 267 -16.53 -3.96 -12.81
C ILE A 267 -15.41 -3.87 -11.77
N CYS A 268 -14.20 -3.44 -12.20
CA CYS A 268 -13.06 -3.27 -11.32
C CYS A 268 -13.35 -2.26 -10.19
N ILE A 269 -13.91 -1.09 -10.54
CA ILE A 269 -14.32 -0.07 -9.56
C ILE A 269 -15.35 -0.64 -8.59
N GLY A 270 -16.37 -1.36 -9.07
CA GLY A 270 -17.38 -1.98 -8.23
C GLY A 270 -16.80 -2.99 -7.24
N MET A 271 -15.89 -3.86 -7.69
CA MET A 271 -15.21 -4.85 -6.84
C MET A 271 -14.35 -4.16 -5.77
N VAL A 272 -13.57 -3.15 -6.16
CA VAL A 272 -12.70 -2.40 -5.23
C VAL A 272 -13.54 -1.65 -4.20
N LEU A 273 -14.66 -1.04 -4.60
CA LEU A 273 -15.57 -0.35 -3.67
C LEU A 273 -16.15 -1.32 -2.64
N VAL A 274 -16.70 -2.47 -3.07
CA VAL A 274 -17.27 -3.46 -2.15
C VAL A 274 -16.23 -3.95 -1.16
N THR A 275 -15.03 -4.29 -1.62
CA THR A 275 -13.94 -4.77 -0.76
C THR A 275 -13.54 -3.72 0.27
N ASN A 276 -13.30 -2.47 -0.16
CA ASN A 276 -12.86 -1.40 0.74
C ASN A 276 -13.95 -0.98 1.73
N ILE A 277 -15.21 -0.85 1.28
CA ILE A 277 -16.32 -0.51 2.17
C ILE A 277 -16.46 -1.58 3.26
N THR A 278 -16.45 -2.86 2.88
CA THR A 278 -16.53 -3.98 3.84
C THR A 278 -15.36 -3.94 4.83
N TYR A 279 -14.14 -3.73 4.34
CA TYR A 279 -12.93 -3.68 5.15
C TYR A 279 -13.01 -2.57 6.21
N TYR A 280 -13.27 -1.32 5.78
CA TYR A 280 -13.34 -0.19 6.70
C TYR A 280 -14.54 -0.24 7.63
N MET A 281 -15.66 -0.80 7.17
CA MET A 281 -16.83 -0.99 7.99
C MET A 281 -16.57 -1.96 9.13
N LEU A 282 -15.92 -3.09 8.84
CA LEU A 282 -15.62 -4.12 9.86
C LEU A 282 -14.48 -3.71 10.80
N LEU A 283 -13.39 -3.14 10.27
CA LEU A 283 -12.19 -2.88 11.07
C LEU A 283 -12.19 -1.52 11.77
N THR A 284 -12.88 -0.53 11.22
CA THR A 284 -12.85 0.84 11.76
C THR A 284 -14.18 1.25 12.36
N PHE A 285 -15.27 1.08 11.63
CA PHE A 285 -16.59 1.54 12.08
C PHE A 285 -17.17 0.62 13.15
N MET A 286 -17.14 -0.70 12.95
CA MET A 286 -17.79 -1.66 13.84
C MET A 286 -17.28 -1.58 15.29
N PRO A 287 -15.96 -1.58 15.57
CA PRO A 287 -15.45 -1.41 16.93
C PRO A 287 -15.95 -0.12 17.59
N THR A 288 -15.89 0.99 16.85
CA THR A 288 -16.37 2.29 17.35
C THR A 288 -17.87 2.27 17.63
N TYR A 289 -18.68 1.69 16.76
CA TYR A 289 -20.11 1.55 16.94
C TYR A 289 -20.46 0.68 18.15
N LEU A 290 -19.79 -0.46 18.31
CA LEU A 290 -20.03 -1.36 19.43
C LEU A 290 -19.66 -0.72 20.78
N THR A 291 -18.57 0.04 20.83
CA THR A 291 -18.11 0.70 22.07
C THR A 291 -18.92 1.96 22.38
N SER A 292 -19.15 2.82 21.39
CA SER A 292 -19.79 4.14 21.63
C SER A 292 -21.31 4.08 21.63
N SER A 293 -21.94 3.24 20.79
CA SER A 293 -23.39 3.19 20.65
C SER A 293 -24.04 2.08 21.45
N LEU A 294 -23.36 0.93 21.63
CA LEU A 294 -23.88 -0.21 22.37
C LEU A 294 -23.26 -0.37 23.76
N GLY A 295 -22.33 0.51 24.15
CA GLY A 295 -21.67 0.45 25.46
C GLY A 295 -20.85 -0.82 25.70
N SER A 296 -20.52 -1.57 24.64
CA SER A 296 -19.70 -2.78 24.73
C SER A 296 -18.26 -2.40 25.07
N VAL A 297 -17.60 -3.17 25.93
CA VAL A 297 -16.19 -2.95 26.25
C VAL A 297 -15.30 -3.56 25.16
N SER A 298 -14.19 -2.89 24.84
CA SER A 298 -13.31 -3.24 23.71
C SER A 298 -12.77 -4.68 23.72
N TYR A 299 -12.73 -5.34 24.87
CA TYR A 299 -12.27 -6.73 24.99
C TYR A 299 -13.36 -7.78 24.81
N THR A 300 -14.65 -7.42 24.76
CA THR A 300 -15.76 -8.40 24.58
C THR A 300 -15.75 -9.04 23.19
N HIS A 301 -15.03 -8.45 22.23
CA HIS A 301 -14.89 -9.00 20.89
C HIS A 301 -13.79 -10.06 20.77
N LEU A 302 -12.87 -10.10 21.74
CA LEU A 302 -11.76 -11.08 21.77
C LEU A 302 -12.10 -12.33 22.58
N THR A 303 -13.16 -12.28 23.37
CA THR A 303 -13.63 -13.43 24.15
C THR A 303 -14.89 -13.98 23.51
N LEU A 304 -14.83 -15.22 23.03
CA LEU A 304 -16.03 -16.00 22.76
C LEU A 304 -16.88 -15.99 24.05
N PRO A 305 -18.23 -15.86 23.96
CA PRO A 305 -19.08 -15.91 25.14
C PRO A 305 -18.99 -17.30 25.76
N THR A 306 -18.06 -17.45 26.70
CA THR A 306 -17.85 -18.70 27.45
C THR A 306 -18.61 -18.69 28.78
N THR A 307 -19.32 -17.61 29.08
CA THR A 307 -20.20 -17.57 30.26
C THR A 307 -21.63 -17.91 29.83
N PRO A 308 -22.16 -19.04 30.30
CA PRO A 308 -23.61 -19.25 30.18
C PRO A 308 -24.32 -18.16 30.98
N TYR A 309 -25.33 -17.56 30.37
CA TYR A 309 -26.23 -16.65 31.09
C TYR A 309 -26.83 -17.42 32.27
N VAL A 310 -26.54 -16.98 33.48
CA VAL A 310 -27.25 -17.32 34.69
C VAL A 310 -28.32 -16.28 34.94
#